data_c018878f120d8675a6252aebd2e8c860
#
_entry.id   c018878f120d8675a6252aebd2e8c860
#
_cell.length_a   1.000
_cell.length_b   1.000
_cell.length_c   1.000
_cell.angle_alpha   90.00
_cell.angle_beta   90.00
_cell.angle_gamma   90.00
#
_symmetry.space_group_name_H-M   'P 1'
#
loop_
_entity.id
_entity.type
_entity.pdbx_description
1 polymer ?
#
loop_
_entity_poly.entity_id
_entity_poly.type
_entity_poly.pdbx_seq_one_letter_code
_entity_poly.pdbx_strand_id
1 'polypeptide(L)'
;MKKKKNILKKLFCLVLAGVLTAALFTGCGSPAGDDSGDTKKEDGADKTAGSGDDKKITVGVNPVPHADILENVVKDVLAKDGWELEVVVFQDYVLPNTSLESGELDANYFQTLGYMNQQNEDAGLHLAAAAGVHIEPMGIYSQKYSSIEEIPDGAEIGIPNDPDNAERGLQLLVQKGFLNSIGDYGRDENYTADSLSNDKEANPHGYKITPLEAANLPLSLPDLDAAAINGNYALGADLPSNYPALEIEEFDDETAVRRTNFIVVRQGEEESEKTQALIKAVQSDEVKQYIEDTYKGSVIASFIEEE
;
A
#
# COMPACT_ATOMS: atom_id res chain seq x y z
N MET A 1 -28.37 -42.09 -24.83
CA MET A 1 -27.43 -43.05 -25.51
C MET A 1 -26.04 -42.37 -25.46
N LYS A 2 -25.15 -42.89 -24.61
CA LYS A 2 -23.86 -43.57 -24.94
C LYS A 2 -22.89 -42.65 -25.69
N LYS A 3 -21.65 -42.37 -25.32
CA LYS A 3 -20.62 -43.02 -24.48
C LYS A 3 -19.44 -42.01 -24.40
N LYS A 4 -18.84 -41.75 -23.23
CA LYS A 4 -17.54 -42.24 -22.77
C LYS A 4 -16.38 -42.10 -23.77
N LYS A 5 -15.25 -41.44 -23.40
CA LYS A 5 -14.17 -42.08 -22.64
C LYS A 5 -13.04 -41.11 -22.32
N ASN A 6 -12.64 -41.12 -21.05
CA ASN A 6 -11.32 -40.94 -20.49
C ASN A 6 -10.15 -41.33 -21.41
N ILE A 7 -9.05 -40.58 -21.35
CA ILE A 7 -7.72 -41.18 -21.34
C ILE A 7 -6.83 -40.40 -20.35
N LEU A 8 -6.64 -41.06 -19.27
CA LEU A 8 -5.62 -40.99 -18.26
C LEU A 8 -4.41 -41.78 -18.77
N LYS A 9 -3.21 -41.35 -18.51
CA LYS A 9 -2.00 -42.13 -18.22
C LYS A 9 -0.76 -41.33 -18.57
N LYS A 10 0.03 -40.98 -17.55
CA LYS A 10 1.04 -41.82 -16.86
C LYS A 10 2.39 -41.78 -17.56
N LEU A 11 3.31 -41.49 -16.69
CA LEU A 11 4.61 -42.10 -16.49
C LEU A 11 5.77 -41.23 -17.01
N PHE A 12 6.94 -41.05 -16.39
CA PHE A 12 7.70 -41.98 -15.58
C PHE A 12 8.80 -41.21 -14.82
N CYS A 13 9.04 -41.63 -13.59
CA CYS A 13 10.23 -41.31 -12.81
C CYS A 13 11.51 -41.83 -13.50
N LEU A 14 12.59 -41.12 -13.34
CA LEU A 14 13.93 -41.73 -13.36
C LEU A 14 14.81 -41.11 -12.27
N VAL A 15 15.07 -41.95 -11.31
CA VAL A 15 16.07 -41.86 -10.25
C VAL A 15 17.42 -42.08 -10.85
N LEU A 16 18.42 -41.28 -10.53
CA LEU A 16 19.82 -41.74 -10.57
C LEU A 16 20.55 -41.20 -9.35
N ALA A 17 20.94 -42.13 -8.54
CA ALA A 17 21.80 -42.02 -7.37
C ALA A 17 23.28 -42.04 -7.80
N GLY A 18 24.14 -41.51 -6.98
CA GLY A 18 25.56 -41.71 -6.97
C GLY A 18 26.31 -40.41 -6.71
N VAL A 19 27.25 -40.26 -5.85
CA VAL A 19 28.13 -41.08 -5.05
C VAL A 19 28.78 -40.18 -4.00
N LEU A 20 28.84 -40.69 -2.77
CA LEU A 20 29.63 -40.15 -1.65
C LEU A 20 31.11 -40.15 -2.00
N THR A 21 31.84 -39.08 -1.61
CA THR A 21 33.26 -39.21 -1.28
C THR A 21 33.56 -38.41 -0.01
N ALA A 22 33.76 -39.15 1.04
CA ALA A 22 34.33 -38.73 2.31
C ALA A 22 35.84 -38.66 2.16
N ALA A 23 36.44 -37.56 2.64
CA ALA A 23 37.88 -37.49 2.90
C ALA A 23 38.07 -37.15 4.37
N LEU A 24 38.47 -38.17 5.12
CA LEU A 24 38.98 -38.10 6.47
C LEU A 24 40.45 -37.64 6.41
N PHE A 25 40.78 -36.62 7.18
CA PHE A 25 42.14 -36.42 7.64
C PHE A 25 42.18 -36.42 9.17
N THR A 26 42.66 -37.52 9.68
CA THR A 26 43.10 -37.71 11.05
C THR A 26 44.49 -37.14 11.23
N GLY A 27 44.73 -36.42 12.33
CA GLY A 27 46.02 -36.02 12.79
C GLY A 27 46.04 -35.94 14.32
N CYS A 28 46.45 -37.03 14.95
CA CYS A 28 46.75 -37.17 16.41
C CYS A 28 47.99 -36.38 16.82
N GLY A 29 47.96 -35.88 18.08
CA GLY A 29 49.14 -35.40 18.79
C GLY A 29 48.80 -34.80 20.14
N SER A 30 48.73 -35.61 21.20
CA SER A 30 48.95 -35.21 22.61
C SER A 30 50.39 -35.60 22.99
N PRO A 31 51.01 -35.01 24.04
CA PRO A 31 50.57 -35.19 25.41
C PRO A 31 50.89 -34.03 26.43
N ALA A 32 50.04 -34.03 27.46
CA ALA A 32 50.29 -33.83 28.90
C ALA A 32 51.24 -32.72 29.42
N GLY A 33 50.65 -31.92 30.35
CA GLY A 33 51.35 -31.10 31.31
C GLY A 33 50.34 -30.49 32.28
N ASP A 34 50.27 -31.09 33.45
CA ASP A 34 49.52 -30.76 34.65
C ASP A 34 50.12 -29.45 35.27
N ASP A 35 49.31 -28.49 35.69
CA ASP A 35 49.46 -27.84 37.00
C ASP A 35 48.25 -26.93 37.35
N SER A 36 47.88 -27.03 38.61
CA SER A 36 46.83 -26.41 39.37
C SER A 36 47.06 -24.90 39.60
N GLY A 37 45.96 -24.14 39.68
CA GLY A 37 46.02 -22.83 40.39
C GLY A 37 44.93 -21.80 40.06
N ASP A 38 43.96 -21.83 40.95
CA ASP A 38 43.29 -20.68 41.59
C ASP A 38 42.29 -19.80 40.85
N THR A 39 41.13 -19.77 41.47
CA THR A 39 39.93 -18.93 41.24
C THR A 39 40.19 -17.45 41.31
N LYS A 40 39.76 -16.70 40.30
CA LYS A 40 39.25 -15.33 40.46
C LYS A 40 38.03 -15.13 39.59
N LYS A 41 36.88 -14.91 40.26
CA LYS A 41 35.72 -14.26 39.68
C LYS A 41 36.13 -12.83 39.29
N GLU A 42 36.04 -12.52 38.01
CA GLU A 42 35.90 -11.14 37.54
C GLU A 42 34.51 -10.97 36.97
N ASP A 43 33.82 -9.99 37.52
CA ASP A 43 32.53 -9.49 37.06
C ASP A 43 32.66 -9.09 35.60
N GLY A 44 31.98 -9.84 34.72
CA GLY A 44 31.78 -9.48 33.34
C GLY A 44 30.82 -8.30 33.25
N ALA A 45 31.34 -7.10 33.06
CA ALA A 45 30.55 -5.97 32.63
C ALA A 45 29.83 -6.35 31.32
N ASP A 46 28.54 -6.36 31.42
CA ASP A 46 27.62 -6.40 30.28
C ASP A 46 27.93 -5.17 29.41
N LYS A 47 28.65 -5.39 28.34
CA LYS A 47 28.76 -4.43 27.24
C LYS A 47 27.56 -4.66 26.34
N THR A 48 26.46 -4.02 26.67
CA THR A 48 25.46 -3.65 25.69
C THR A 48 26.13 -2.69 24.70
N ALA A 49 26.69 -3.26 23.66
CA ALA A 49 27.00 -2.52 22.44
C ALA A 49 25.62 -2.24 21.80
N GLY A 50 25.02 -1.09 22.11
CA GLY A 50 23.92 -0.55 21.33
C GLY A 50 24.44 -0.42 19.89
N SER A 51 23.87 -1.24 19.01
CA SER A 51 24.13 -1.14 17.58
C SER A 51 23.49 0.16 17.08
N GLY A 52 24.15 0.88 16.18
CA GLY A 52 23.60 2.10 15.58
C GLY A 52 22.31 1.88 14.76
N ASP A 53 21.82 0.63 14.70
CA ASP A 53 20.58 0.22 14.06
C ASP A 53 19.34 0.48 14.94
N ASP A 54 19.49 0.62 16.25
CA ASP A 54 18.37 0.77 17.18
C ASP A 54 17.60 2.09 17.02
N LYS A 55 18.19 3.11 16.38
CA LYS A 55 17.61 4.44 16.16
C LYS A 55 17.32 4.74 14.68
N LYS A 56 17.29 3.74 13.83
CA LYS A 56 16.91 3.87 12.43
C LYS A 56 15.49 3.34 12.20
N ILE A 57 14.70 4.08 11.45
CA ILE A 57 13.34 3.70 11.03
C ILE A 57 13.33 3.68 9.51
N THR A 58 12.94 2.54 8.90
CA THR A 58 12.83 2.37 7.45
C THR A 58 11.36 2.32 7.06
N VAL A 59 10.90 3.26 6.24
CA VAL A 59 9.49 3.40 5.86
C VAL A 59 9.30 3.30 4.36
N GLY A 60 8.44 2.36 3.93
CA GLY A 60 8.03 2.20 2.54
C GLY A 60 6.89 3.15 2.17
N VAL A 61 7.02 3.89 1.06
CA VAL A 61 6.08 4.95 0.67
C VAL A 61 5.83 4.99 -0.84
N ASN A 62 4.74 5.65 -1.27
CA ASN A 62 4.64 6.16 -2.64
C ASN A 62 5.28 7.55 -2.78
N PRO A 63 5.57 8.03 -4.02
CA PRO A 63 6.30 9.29 -4.22
C PRO A 63 5.59 10.50 -3.59
N VAL A 64 4.39 10.84 -4.06
CA VAL A 64 3.65 12.04 -3.67
C VAL A 64 2.28 11.62 -3.11
N PRO A 65 1.82 12.17 -2.00
CA PRO A 65 2.48 13.15 -1.11
C PRO A 65 3.36 12.48 -0.04
N HIS A 66 3.40 11.15 0.01
CA HIS A 66 3.92 10.36 1.13
C HIS A 66 5.43 10.57 1.33
N ALA A 67 6.25 10.33 0.28
CA ALA A 67 7.71 10.58 0.36
C ALA A 67 7.99 12.05 0.63
N ASP A 68 7.26 12.98 -0.02
CA ASP A 68 7.45 14.41 0.17
C ASP A 68 7.23 14.83 1.63
N ILE A 69 6.17 14.33 2.29
CA ILE A 69 5.89 14.61 3.71
C ILE A 69 7.01 14.06 4.59
N LEU A 70 7.44 12.81 4.34
CA LEU A 70 8.48 12.19 5.16
C LEU A 70 9.83 12.87 4.99
N GLU A 71 10.25 13.15 3.77
CA GLU A 71 11.58 13.69 3.48
C GLU A 71 11.70 15.19 3.82
N ASN A 72 10.63 15.98 3.60
CA ASN A 72 10.70 17.42 3.78
C ASN A 72 10.38 17.89 5.21
N VAL A 73 9.71 17.05 6.04
CA VAL A 73 9.31 17.45 7.40
C VAL A 73 9.60 16.38 8.44
N VAL A 74 9.06 15.17 8.27
CA VAL A 74 9.11 14.12 9.31
C VAL A 74 10.55 13.75 9.66
N LYS A 75 11.42 13.68 8.67
CA LYS A 75 12.86 13.39 8.85
C LYS A 75 13.52 14.36 9.82
N ASP A 76 13.25 15.65 9.69
CA ASP A 76 13.82 16.69 10.56
C ASP A 76 13.21 16.65 11.97
N VAL A 77 11.92 16.30 12.08
CA VAL A 77 11.25 16.11 13.38
C VAL A 77 11.85 14.91 14.13
N LEU A 78 12.00 13.77 13.45
CA LEU A 78 12.64 12.57 14.01
C LEU A 78 14.09 12.79 14.44
N ALA A 79 14.86 13.54 13.63
CA ALA A 79 16.26 13.83 13.92
C ALA A 79 16.44 14.63 15.21
N LYS A 80 15.47 15.48 15.62
CA LYS A 80 15.49 16.22 16.91
C LYS A 80 15.53 15.28 18.12
N ASP A 81 14.87 14.10 18.00
CA ASP A 81 14.79 13.07 19.02
C ASP A 81 15.86 11.95 18.81
N GLY A 82 16.80 12.17 17.89
CA GLY A 82 17.94 11.29 17.63
C GLY A 82 17.63 10.06 16.78
N TRP A 83 16.50 10.07 16.04
CA TRP A 83 16.14 9.03 15.08
C TRP A 83 16.66 9.35 13.68
N GLU A 84 17.05 8.31 12.94
CA GLU A 84 17.36 8.36 11.52
C GLU A 84 16.18 7.78 10.74
N LEU A 85 15.69 8.50 9.73
CA LEU A 85 14.64 8.03 8.82
C LEU A 85 15.23 7.64 7.48
N GLU A 86 14.99 6.39 7.06
CA GLU A 86 15.21 5.92 5.69
C GLU A 86 13.87 5.79 4.98
N VAL A 87 13.74 6.44 3.83
CA VAL A 87 12.53 6.40 2.99
C VAL A 87 12.79 5.52 1.78
N VAL A 88 11.96 4.47 1.60
CA VAL A 88 12.03 3.54 0.47
C VAL A 88 10.80 3.78 -0.42
N VAL A 89 11.02 4.26 -1.66
CA VAL A 89 9.95 4.66 -2.55
C VAL A 89 9.53 3.52 -3.48
N PHE A 90 8.24 3.21 -3.50
CA PHE A 90 7.58 2.22 -4.36
C PHE A 90 6.64 2.93 -5.35
N GLN A 91 6.49 2.35 -6.54
CA GLN A 91 5.64 2.92 -7.59
C GLN A 91 4.25 2.26 -7.69
N ASP A 92 4.03 1.19 -6.93
CA ASP A 92 2.80 0.39 -6.87
C ASP A 92 2.28 0.26 -5.43
N TYR A 93 1.11 -0.37 -5.27
CA TYR A 93 0.49 -0.59 -3.95
C TYR A 93 0.73 -1.99 -3.36
N VAL A 94 1.34 -2.92 -4.09
CA VAL A 94 1.52 -4.31 -3.64
C VAL A 94 2.81 -4.50 -2.86
N LEU A 95 3.93 -4.00 -3.43
CA LEU A 95 5.25 -4.21 -2.87
C LEU A 95 5.45 -3.62 -1.46
N PRO A 96 4.92 -2.43 -1.11
CA PRO A 96 5.12 -1.89 0.24
C PRO A 96 4.60 -2.81 1.34
N ASN A 97 3.44 -3.48 1.13
CA ASN A 97 2.85 -4.39 2.11
C ASN A 97 3.64 -5.69 2.23
N THR A 98 4.08 -6.26 1.12
CA THR A 98 4.90 -7.49 1.14
C THR A 98 6.28 -7.26 1.74
N SER A 99 6.91 -6.11 1.49
CA SER A 99 8.18 -5.72 2.11
C SER A 99 8.04 -5.45 3.61
N LEU A 100 6.90 -4.89 4.06
CA LEU A 100 6.63 -4.72 5.48
C LEU A 100 6.41 -6.06 6.17
N GLU A 101 5.58 -6.93 5.62
CA GLU A 101 5.32 -8.27 6.17
C GLU A 101 6.59 -9.10 6.28
N SER A 102 7.50 -9.02 5.29
CA SER A 102 8.78 -9.75 5.30
C SER A 102 9.81 -9.20 6.31
N GLY A 103 9.58 -8.02 6.89
CA GLY A 103 10.49 -7.37 7.82
C GLY A 103 11.59 -6.55 7.16
N GLU A 104 11.51 -6.27 5.85
CA GLU A 104 12.43 -5.38 5.14
C GLU A 104 12.19 -3.90 5.50
N LEU A 105 10.98 -3.57 5.98
CA LEU A 105 10.56 -2.25 6.43
C LEU A 105 10.14 -2.31 7.90
N ASP A 106 10.30 -1.20 8.63
CA ASP A 106 9.71 -1.03 9.96
C ASP A 106 8.24 -0.59 9.87
N ALA A 107 7.89 0.22 8.87
CA ALA A 107 6.53 0.69 8.59
C ALA A 107 6.34 0.92 7.10
N ASN A 108 5.08 1.08 6.67
CA ASN A 108 4.78 1.73 5.40
C ASN A 108 3.78 2.88 5.57
N TYR A 109 3.74 3.76 4.58
CA TYR A 109 2.86 4.91 4.55
C TYR A 109 2.47 5.21 3.10
N PHE A 110 1.33 4.70 2.66
CA PHE A 110 0.84 4.86 1.29
C PHE A 110 -0.65 4.48 1.14
N GLN A 111 -1.27 3.87 2.15
CA GLN A 111 -2.52 3.15 2.02
C GLN A 111 -3.59 3.62 2.99
N THR A 112 -4.85 3.42 2.58
CA THR A 112 -6.03 3.61 3.41
C THR A 112 -6.33 2.37 4.25
N LEU A 113 -7.14 2.54 5.30
CA LEU A 113 -7.58 1.44 6.15
C LEU A 113 -8.35 0.37 5.35
N GLY A 114 -9.18 0.79 4.39
CA GLY A 114 -9.92 -0.15 3.53
C GLY A 114 -9.00 -1.03 2.71
N TYR A 115 -7.99 -0.43 2.06
CA TYR A 115 -7.01 -1.17 1.26
C TYR A 115 -6.16 -2.12 2.12
N MET A 116 -5.66 -1.67 3.29
CA MET A 116 -4.89 -2.52 4.20
C MET A 116 -5.69 -3.76 4.62
N ASN A 117 -6.94 -3.57 5.05
CA ASN A 117 -7.80 -4.67 5.47
C ASN A 117 -8.04 -5.67 4.34
N GLN A 118 -8.28 -5.16 3.12
CA GLN A 118 -8.43 -6.01 1.93
C GLN A 118 -7.16 -6.82 1.64
N GLN A 119 -5.98 -6.20 1.74
CA GLN A 119 -4.70 -6.89 1.53
C GLN A 119 -4.42 -7.94 2.62
N ASN A 120 -4.77 -7.65 3.87
CA ASN A 120 -4.68 -8.63 4.97
C ASN A 120 -5.53 -9.87 4.67
N GLU A 121 -6.77 -9.67 4.17
CA GLU A 121 -7.68 -10.76 3.84
C GLU A 121 -7.21 -11.57 2.62
N ASP A 122 -6.91 -10.89 1.51
CA ASP A 122 -6.61 -11.53 0.23
C ASP A 122 -5.25 -12.22 0.19
N ALA A 123 -4.24 -11.59 0.79
CA ALA A 123 -2.86 -12.08 0.77
C ALA A 123 -2.43 -12.75 2.10
N GLY A 124 -3.30 -12.76 3.12
CA GLY A 124 -3.00 -13.35 4.42
C GLY A 124 -1.89 -12.60 5.16
N LEU A 125 -1.87 -11.26 5.04
CA LEU A 125 -0.91 -10.42 5.73
C LEU A 125 -1.37 -10.13 7.16
N HIS A 126 -0.43 -9.69 8.01
CA HIS A 126 -0.65 -9.39 9.43
C HIS A 126 -0.22 -7.95 9.72
N LEU A 127 -0.88 -7.01 9.06
CA LEU A 127 -0.59 -5.59 9.16
C LEU A 127 -1.64 -4.88 10.03
N ALA A 128 -1.21 -3.84 10.74
CA ALA A 128 -2.04 -3.01 11.60
C ALA A 128 -1.83 -1.52 11.27
N ALA A 129 -2.91 -0.75 11.25
CA ALA A 129 -2.84 0.70 11.16
C ALA A 129 -2.43 1.25 12.53
N ALA A 130 -1.48 2.17 12.56
CA ALA A 130 -0.95 2.74 13.79
C ALA A 130 -1.37 4.21 13.98
N ALA A 131 -1.38 5.01 12.93
CA ALA A 131 -1.80 6.41 13.01
C ALA A 131 -2.26 6.95 11.65
N GLY A 132 -3.39 7.64 11.61
CA GLY A 132 -3.87 8.39 10.46
C GLY A 132 -3.07 9.68 10.26
N VAL A 133 -2.79 10.01 9.00
CA VAL A 133 -1.95 11.18 8.67
C VAL A 133 -2.68 12.15 7.75
N HIS A 134 -3.23 11.68 6.62
CA HIS A 134 -3.88 12.57 5.66
C HIS A 134 -4.92 11.82 4.80
N ILE A 135 -5.75 12.59 4.12
CA ILE A 135 -6.68 12.12 3.09
C ILE A 135 -6.29 12.72 1.76
N GLU A 136 -6.40 11.92 0.71
CA GLU A 136 -6.34 12.34 -0.68
C GLU A 136 -7.67 12.02 -1.34
N PRO A 137 -8.51 13.02 -1.64
CA PRO A 137 -9.74 12.77 -2.39
C PRO A 137 -9.45 12.15 -3.76
N MET A 138 -10.21 11.12 -4.12
CA MET A 138 -10.20 10.57 -5.48
C MET A 138 -10.88 11.55 -6.43
N GLY A 139 -10.37 11.69 -7.65
CA GLY A 139 -10.95 12.58 -8.66
C GLY A 139 -11.36 11.86 -9.94
N ILE A 140 -12.33 12.39 -10.66
CA ILE A 140 -12.67 11.99 -12.03
C ILE A 140 -11.94 12.94 -12.97
N TYR A 141 -11.09 12.40 -13.83
CA TYR A 141 -10.26 13.16 -14.77
C TYR A 141 -10.58 12.79 -16.21
N SER A 142 -10.43 13.76 -17.10
CA SER A 142 -10.53 13.56 -18.55
C SER A 142 -9.51 14.47 -19.26
N GLN A 143 -8.95 13.99 -20.37
CA GLN A 143 -8.20 14.81 -21.32
C GLN A 143 -9.03 15.23 -22.54
N LYS A 144 -10.25 14.69 -22.68
CA LYS A 144 -11.11 14.93 -23.83
C LYS A 144 -12.27 15.88 -23.53
N TYR A 145 -12.74 15.91 -22.28
CA TYR A 145 -13.94 16.65 -21.86
C TYR A 145 -13.63 17.60 -20.71
N SER A 146 -14.35 18.70 -20.63
CA SER A 146 -14.19 19.73 -19.59
C SER A 146 -15.28 19.69 -18.51
N SER A 147 -16.34 18.93 -18.74
CA SER A 147 -17.40 18.68 -17.76
C SER A 147 -18.01 17.28 -17.96
N ILE A 148 -18.75 16.81 -16.95
CA ILE A 148 -19.39 15.49 -17.00
C ILE A 148 -20.51 15.43 -18.05
N GLU A 149 -21.18 16.56 -18.30
CA GLU A 149 -22.27 16.66 -19.26
C GLU A 149 -21.79 16.51 -20.73
N GLU A 150 -20.50 16.71 -20.98
CA GLU A 150 -19.92 16.54 -22.31
C GLU A 150 -19.56 15.08 -22.62
N ILE A 151 -19.55 14.21 -21.60
CA ILE A 151 -19.18 12.79 -21.75
C ILE A 151 -20.36 12.04 -22.40
N PRO A 152 -20.17 11.44 -23.60
CA PRO A 152 -21.26 10.80 -24.33
C PRO A 152 -21.69 9.47 -23.72
N ASP A 153 -22.93 9.07 -23.97
CA ASP A 153 -23.39 7.70 -23.68
C ASP A 153 -22.46 6.68 -24.36
N GLY A 154 -22.15 5.60 -23.65
CA GLY A 154 -21.26 4.55 -24.12
C GLY A 154 -19.76 4.87 -23.99
N ALA A 155 -19.40 6.01 -23.37
CA ALA A 155 -18.00 6.37 -23.11
C ALA A 155 -17.26 5.32 -22.28
N GLU A 156 -15.96 5.23 -22.46
CA GLU A 156 -15.08 4.33 -21.71
C GLU A 156 -14.53 5.01 -20.47
N ILE A 157 -14.87 4.47 -19.29
CA ILE A 157 -14.50 5.03 -17.98
C ILE A 157 -13.55 4.08 -17.28
N GLY A 158 -12.32 4.56 -17.03
CA GLY A 158 -11.30 3.82 -16.27
C GLY A 158 -11.56 3.88 -14.76
N ILE A 159 -11.31 2.76 -14.07
CA ILE A 159 -11.32 2.66 -12.60
C ILE A 159 -10.12 1.83 -12.13
N PRO A 160 -9.67 1.94 -10.86
CA PRO A 160 -8.71 1.01 -10.29
C PRO A 160 -9.19 -0.44 -10.37
N ASN A 161 -8.27 -1.40 -10.38
CA ASN A 161 -8.61 -2.82 -10.49
C ASN A 161 -8.54 -3.61 -9.18
N ASP A 162 -7.96 -3.02 -8.12
CA ASP A 162 -8.03 -3.62 -6.80
C ASP A 162 -9.43 -3.42 -6.18
N PRO A 163 -9.92 -4.37 -5.37
CA PRO A 163 -11.31 -4.35 -4.94
C PRO A 163 -11.73 -3.09 -4.17
N ASP A 164 -10.90 -2.59 -3.22
CA ASP A 164 -11.25 -1.43 -2.40
C ASP A 164 -11.31 -0.14 -3.23
N ASN A 165 -10.28 0.12 -4.07
CA ASN A 165 -10.28 1.33 -4.89
C ASN A 165 -11.22 1.23 -6.10
N ALA A 166 -11.48 0.04 -6.64
CA ALA A 166 -12.52 -0.16 -7.67
C ALA A 166 -13.89 0.21 -7.13
N GLU A 167 -14.27 -0.30 -5.97
CA GLU A 167 -15.55 0.06 -5.32
C GLU A 167 -15.61 1.56 -5.03
N ARG A 168 -14.52 2.15 -4.49
CA ARG A 168 -14.41 3.59 -4.24
C ARG A 168 -14.63 4.42 -5.50
N GLY A 169 -13.96 4.05 -6.60
CA GLY A 169 -14.11 4.73 -7.89
C GLY A 169 -15.53 4.64 -8.43
N LEU A 170 -16.15 3.46 -8.33
CA LEU A 170 -17.56 3.28 -8.73
C LEU A 170 -18.52 4.09 -7.85
N GLN A 171 -18.29 4.15 -6.54
CA GLN A 171 -19.09 4.98 -5.62
C GLN A 171 -18.96 6.47 -5.96
N LEU A 172 -17.75 6.93 -6.33
CA LEU A 172 -17.56 8.29 -6.82
C LEU A 172 -18.35 8.56 -8.10
N LEU A 173 -18.36 7.62 -9.04
CA LEU A 173 -19.18 7.73 -10.26
C LEU A 173 -20.68 7.81 -9.94
N VAL A 174 -21.16 7.08 -8.92
CA VAL A 174 -22.55 7.20 -8.43
C VAL A 174 -22.78 8.55 -7.76
N GLN A 175 -21.88 8.97 -6.87
CA GLN A 175 -22.00 10.26 -6.17
C GLN A 175 -22.11 11.45 -7.14
N LYS A 176 -21.45 11.36 -8.28
CA LYS A 176 -21.39 12.43 -9.29
C LYS A 176 -22.36 12.22 -10.46
N GLY A 177 -23.23 11.22 -10.38
CA GLY A 177 -24.34 11.03 -11.33
C GLY A 177 -23.98 10.34 -12.65
N PHE A 178 -22.79 9.74 -12.76
CA PHE A 178 -22.45 8.88 -13.91
C PHE A 178 -23.23 7.56 -13.89
N LEU A 179 -23.39 7.00 -12.70
CA LEU A 179 -24.10 5.75 -12.46
C LEU A 179 -25.25 5.98 -11.49
N ASN A 180 -26.32 5.19 -11.60
CA ASN A 180 -27.39 5.17 -10.61
C ASN A 180 -27.02 4.36 -9.36
N SER A 181 -26.22 3.30 -9.54
CA SER A 181 -25.70 2.43 -8.48
C SER A 181 -24.49 1.65 -8.98
N ILE A 182 -23.79 0.96 -8.08
CA ILE A 182 -22.73 0.01 -8.45
C ILE A 182 -23.28 -1.40 -8.72
N GLY A 183 -24.60 -1.61 -8.69
CA GLY A 183 -25.23 -2.92 -8.79
C GLY A 183 -24.77 -3.85 -7.66
N ASP A 184 -24.43 -5.08 -8.01
CA ASP A 184 -23.87 -6.08 -7.08
C ASP A 184 -22.34 -6.16 -7.12
N TYR A 185 -21.65 -5.16 -7.66
CA TYR A 185 -20.18 -5.10 -7.71
C TYR A 185 -19.59 -5.16 -6.29
N GLY A 186 -18.63 -6.06 -6.09
CA GLY A 186 -18.02 -6.30 -4.78
C GLY A 186 -18.86 -7.16 -3.82
N ARG A 187 -20.11 -7.52 -4.19
CA ARG A 187 -21.02 -8.37 -3.39
C ARG A 187 -21.27 -9.74 -4.00
N ASP A 188 -21.32 -9.82 -5.33
CA ASP A 188 -21.42 -11.05 -6.11
C ASP A 188 -20.17 -11.20 -6.96
N GLU A 189 -19.40 -12.24 -6.73
CA GLU A 189 -18.17 -12.54 -7.47
C GLU A 189 -18.37 -12.70 -8.99
N ASN A 190 -19.60 -13.00 -9.41
CA ASN A 190 -19.98 -13.12 -10.81
C ASN A 190 -20.41 -11.78 -11.44
N TYR A 191 -20.65 -10.73 -10.63
CA TYR A 191 -21.01 -9.41 -11.12
C TYR A 191 -19.74 -8.55 -11.32
N THR A 192 -19.25 -8.55 -12.54
CA THR A 192 -18.00 -7.91 -12.95
C THR A 192 -18.23 -6.47 -13.46
N ALA A 193 -17.15 -5.76 -13.78
CA ALA A 193 -17.20 -4.47 -14.47
C ALA A 193 -17.92 -4.58 -15.84
N ASP A 194 -17.80 -5.72 -16.54
CA ASP A 194 -18.53 -5.99 -17.78
C ASP A 194 -20.04 -6.18 -17.51
N SER A 195 -20.40 -6.83 -16.41
CA SER A 195 -21.81 -6.93 -15.97
C SER A 195 -22.40 -5.55 -15.72
N LEU A 196 -21.68 -4.69 -14.96
CA LEU A 196 -22.10 -3.32 -14.68
C LEU A 196 -22.22 -2.48 -15.96
N SER A 197 -21.30 -2.65 -16.91
CA SER A 197 -21.33 -1.94 -18.21
C SER A 197 -22.61 -2.25 -19.00
N ASN A 198 -23.20 -3.44 -18.81
CA ASN A 198 -24.40 -3.90 -19.48
C ASN A 198 -25.68 -3.75 -18.64
N ASP A 199 -25.58 -3.34 -17.38
CA ASP A 199 -26.71 -3.16 -16.47
C ASP A 199 -27.38 -1.81 -16.68
N LYS A 200 -28.49 -1.79 -17.39
CA LYS A 200 -29.21 -0.55 -17.73
C LYS A 200 -29.87 0.15 -16.55
N GLU A 201 -30.11 -0.53 -15.46
CA GLU A 201 -30.64 0.06 -14.23
C GLU A 201 -29.56 0.79 -13.45
N ALA A 202 -28.42 0.14 -13.27
CA ALA A 202 -27.25 0.71 -12.58
C ALA A 202 -26.51 1.73 -13.44
N ASN A 203 -26.40 1.47 -14.75
CA ASN A 203 -25.63 2.25 -15.72
C ASN A 203 -26.51 2.65 -16.92
N PRO A 204 -27.38 3.65 -16.77
CA PRO A 204 -28.32 4.04 -17.81
C PRO A 204 -27.66 4.63 -19.07
N HIS A 205 -26.48 5.23 -18.92
CA HIS A 205 -25.68 5.79 -20.01
C HIS A 205 -24.91 4.72 -20.80
N GLY A 206 -24.84 3.47 -20.30
CA GLY A 206 -24.12 2.38 -20.93
C GLY A 206 -22.62 2.60 -20.98
N TYR A 207 -22.05 3.28 -20.00
CA TYR A 207 -20.61 3.48 -19.91
C TYR A 207 -19.88 2.14 -19.84
N LYS A 208 -18.81 2.01 -20.61
CA LYS A 208 -17.92 0.86 -20.54
C LYS A 208 -16.98 1.06 -19.35
N ILE A 209 -17.13 0.25 -18.31
CA ILE A 209 -16.27 0.30 -17.12
C ILE A 209 -15.04 -0.56 -17.36
N THR A 210 -13.85 0.06 -17.29
CA THR A 210 -12.57 -0.56 -17.62
C THR A 210 -11.64 -0.53 -16.40
N PRO A 211 -11.53 -1.65 -15.64
CA PRO A 211 -10.57 -1.76 -14.53
C PRO A 211 -9.14 -1.80 -15.04
N LEU A 212 -8.27 -0.96 -14.47
CA LEU A 212 -6.84 -0.87 -14.75
C LEU A 212 -6.07 -0.78 -13.44
N GLU A 213 -4.82 -1.22 -13.44
CA GLU A 213 -3.93 -0.96 -12.32
C GLU A 213 -3.88 0.54 -12.02
N ALA A 214 -4.07 0.92 -10.75
CA ALA A 214 -4.25 2.32 -10.35
C ALA A 214 -3.09 3.21 -10.83
N ALA A 215 -1.84 2.71 -10.75
CA ALA A 215 -0.66 3.40 -11.23
C ALA A 215 -0.67 3.70 -12.74
N ASN A 216 -1.42 2.92 -13.53
CA ASN A 216 -1.50 3.06 -14.98
C ASN A 216 -2.64 3.98 -15.45
N LEU A 217 -3.60 4.32 -14.57
CA LEU A 217 -4.75 5.16 -14.97
C LEU A 217 -4.35 6.52 -15.53
N PRO A 218 -3.42 7.28 -14.92
CA PRO A 218 -3.01 8.57 -15.48
C PRO A 218 -2.39 8.44 -16.88
N LEU A 219 -1.63 7.36 -17.12
CA LEU A 219 -0.99 7.10 -18.41
C LEU A 219 -1.98 6.65 -19.48
N SER A 220 -3.07 5.99 -19.06
CA SER A 220 -4.13 5.50 -19.96
C SER A 220 -5.19 6.56 -20.25
N LEU A 221 -5.17 7.69 -19.55
CA LEU A 221 -6.19 8.75 -19.68
C LEU A 221 -6.37 9.29 -21.10
N PRO A 222 -5.33 9.41 -21.97
CA PRO A 222 -5.49 9.81 -23.36
C PRO A 222 -6.38 8.86 -24.20
N ASP A 223 -6.38 7.56 -23.85
CA ASP A 223 -7.14 6.53 -24.56
C ASP A 223 -8.58 6.39 -24.02
N LEU A 224 -8.80 6.72 -22.74
CA LEU A 224 -10.09 6.71 -22.05
C LEU A 224 -10.91 7.98 -22.31
N ASP A 225 -12.20 7.94 -22.04
CA ASP A 225 -13.03 9.14 -22.06
C ASP A 225 -12.97 9.87 -20.72
N ALA A 226 -12.94 9.14 -19.61
CA ALA A 226 -12.63 9.64 -18.28
C ALA A 226 -12.09 8.51 -17.40
N ALA A 227 -11.54 8.84 -16.23
CA ALA A 227 -11.13 7.85 -15.25
C ALA A 227 -11.27 8.38 -13.82
N ALA A 228 -11.68 7.50 -12.89
CA ALA A 228 -11.56 7.73 -11.47
C ALA A 228 -10.13 7.38 -11.02
N ILE A 229 -9.38 8.37 -10.55
CA ILE A 229 -7.94 8.24 -10.26
C ILE A 229 -7.65 8.63 -8.82
N ASN A 230 -6.89 7.78 -8.11
CA ASN A 230 -6.42 8.04 -6.75
C ASN A 230 -5.59 9.33 -6.68
N GLY A 231 -5.75 10.09 -5.59
CA GLY A 231 -5.15 11.42 -5.43
C GLY A 231 -3.63 11.44 -5.61
N ASN A 232 -2.91 10.48 -5.01
CA ASN A 232 -1.46 10.38 -5.14
C ASN A 232 -0.98 10.17 -6.60
N TYR A 233 -1.66 9.30 -7.36
CA TYR A 233 -1.32 9.09 -8.77
C TYR A 233 -1.71 10.27 -9.65
N ALA A 234 -2.80 10.95 -9.32
CA ALA A 234 -3.17 12.18 -10.01
C ALA A 234 -2.15 13.30 -9.75
N LEU A 235 -1.72 13.47 -8.50
CA LEU A 235 -0.67 14.43 -8.12
C LEU A 235 0.67 14.08 -8.77
N GLY A 236 1.09 12.82 -8.71
CA GLY A 236 2.35 12.36 -9.31
C GLY A 236 2.41 12.51 -10.83
N ALA A 237 1.27 12.59 -11.49
CA ALA A 237 1.14 12.84 -12.93
C ALA A 237 0.82 14.30 -13.28
N ASP A 238 0.86 15.22 -12.31
CA ASP A 238 0.51 16.65 -12.48
C ASP A 238 -0.89 16.87 -13.07
N LEU A 239 -1.81 15.92 -12.90
CA LEU A 239 -3.17 16.02 -13.47
C LEU A 239 -3.92 17.25 -12.94
N PRO A 240 -3.93 17.57 -11.63
CA PRO A 240 -4.68 18.73 -11.14
C PRO A 240 -4.26 20.05 -11.78
N SER A 241 -2.99 20.16 -12.20
CA SER A 241 -2.46 21.36 -12.85
C SER A 241 -2.73 21.41 -14.34
N ASN A 242 -2.65 20.26 -15.02
CA ASN A 242 -2.76 20.17 -16.47
C ASN A 242 -4.19 19.85 -16.94
N TYR A 243 -4.90 19.04 -16.17
CA TYR A 243 -6.26 18.56 -16.42
C TYR A 243 -7.01 18.55 -15.09
N PRO A 244 -7.59 19.71 -14.66
CA PRO A 244 -8.36 19.74 -13.42
C PRO A 244 -9.41 18.64 -13.37
N ALA A 245 -9.61 18.07 -12.19
CA ALA A 245 -10.65 17.07 -12.02
C ALA A 245 -12.00 17.61 -12.45
N LEU A 246 -12.76 16.81 -13.21
CA LEU A 246 -14.16 17.13 -13.54
C LEU A 246 -14.99 17.14 -12.27
N GLU A 247 -14.73 16.17 -11.39
CA GLU A 247 -15.36 16.02 -10.09
C GLU A 247 -14.39 15.42 -9.08
N ILE A 248 -14.62 15.70 -7.80
CA ILE A 248 -13.83 15.22 -6.67
C ILE A 248 -14.74 14.52 -5.66
N GLU A 249 -14.25 13.46 -5.05
CA GLU A 249 -14.90 12.70 -3.98
C GLU A 249 -15.28 13.63 -2.81
N GLU A 250 -16.49 13.46 -2.31
CA GLU A 250 -16.96 14.06 -1.07
C GLU A 250 -17.13 12.97 -0.02
N PHE A 251 -16.81 13.28 1.23
CA PHE A 251 -16.87 12.34 2.34
C PHE A 251 -17.44 13.01 3.59
N ASP A 252 -18.13 12.22 4.39
CA ASP A 252 -18.53 12.53 5.77
C ASP A 252 -17.47 12.04 6.77
N ASP A 253 -17.70 12.23 8.04
CA ASP A 253 -16.75 11.87 9.10
C ASP A 253 -16.42 10.35 9.10
N GLU A 254 -17.39 9.47 8.86
CA GLU A 254 -17.19 8.02 8.82
C GLU A 254 -16.35 7.60 7.61
N THR A 255 -16.70 8.12 6.45
CA THR A 255 -15.98 7.88 5.22
C THR A 255 -14.58 8.49 5.27
N ALA A 256 -14.40 9.64 5.92
CA ALA A 256 -13.11 10.29 6.11
C ALA A 256 -12.11 9.37 6.83
N VAL A 257 -12.51 8.71 7.92
CA VAL A 257 -11.65 7.74 8.63
C VAL A 257 -11.21 6.62 7.69
N ARG A 258 -12.15 6.04 6.93
CA ARG A 258 -11.86 4.94 6.00
C ARG A 258 -10.91 5.37 4.86
N ARG A 259 -10.93 6.66 4.48
CA ARG A 259 -10.13 7.24 3.37
C ARG A 259 -8.80 7.85 3.84
N THR A 260 -8.59 7.90 5.16
CA THR A 260 -7.32 8.37 5.72
C THR A 260 -6.19 7.40 5.35
N ASN A 261 -5.05 7.95 4.96
CA ASN A 261 -3.80 7.24 4.78
C ASN A 261 -3.09 7.10 6.13
N PHE A 262 -2.71 5.88 6.47
CA PHE A 262 -2.15 5.51 7.77
C PHE A 262 -0.65 5.17 7.68
N ILE A 263 0.05 5.42 8.79
CA ILE A 263 1.24 4.65 9.13
C ILE A 263 0.77 3.24 9.46
N VAL A 264 1.33 2.27 8.77
CA VAL A 264 1.00 0.84 8.93
C VAL A 264 2.26 0.09 9.34
N VAL A 265 2.11 -0.81 10.30
CA VAL A 265 3.16 -1.64 10.87
C VAL A 265 2.73 -3.11 10.88
N ARG A 266 3.61 -4.04 11.22
CA ARG A 266 3.21 -5.43 11.50
C ARG A 266 2.40 -5.49 12.79
N GLN A 267 1.39 -6.36 12.85
CA GLN A 267 0.60 -6.58 14.07
C GLN A 267 1.50 -6.92 15.26
N GLY A 268 1.29 -6.22 16.38
CA GLY A 268 2.08 -6.33 17.61
C GLY A 268 3.26 -5.38 17.69
N GLU A 269 3.52 -4.57 16.66
CA GLU A 269 4.58 -3.54 16.67
C GLU A 269 4.03 -2.12 16.86
N GLU A 270 2.73 -1.96 17.08
CA GLU A 270 2.06 -0.67 17.25
C GLU A 270 2.68 0.15 18.38
N GLU A 271 3.02 -0.51 19.51
CA GLU A 271 3.60 0.10 20.68
C GLU A 271 5.14 0.10 20.72
N SER A 272 5.80 -0.28 19.62
CA SER A 272 7.26 -0.27 19.56
C SER A 272 7.83 1.15 19.67
N GLU A 273 9.06 1.30 20.19
CA GLU A 273 9.72 2.61 20.33
C GLU A 273 9.85 3.32 18.97
N LYS A 274 10.11 2.56 17.88
CA LYS A 274 10.18 3.06 16.50
C LYS A 274 8.82 3.59 16.03
N THR A 275 7.77 2.81 16.23
CA THR A 275 6.40 3.16 15.81
C THR A 275 5.93 4.40 16.55
N GLN A 276 6.09 4.46 17.86
CA GLN A 276 5.68 5.60 18.68
C GLN A 276 6.46 6.88 18.34
N ALA A 277 7.75 6.77 18.01
CA ALA A 277 8.53 7.91 17.54
C ALA A 277 8.02 8.41 16.16
N LEU A 278 7.69 7.47 15.25
CA LEU A 278 7.15 7.80 13.92
C LEU A 278 5.77 8.45 14.03
N ILE A 279 4.85 7.90 14.83
CA ILE A 279 3.51 8.47 15.10
C ILE A 279 3.62 9.93 15.57
N LYS A 280 4.42 10.16 16.63
CA LYS A 280 4.64 11.50 17.17
C LYS A 280 5.15 12.49 16.10
N ALA A 281 6.00 12.02 15.20
CA ALA A 281 6.58 12.87 14.16
C ALA A 281 5.59 13.17 13.02
N VAL A 282 4.84 12.16 12.54
CA VAL A 282 3.90 12.35 11.43
C VAL A 282 2.65 13.13 11.82
N GLN A 283 2.28 13.12 13.10
CA GLN A 283 1.13 13.88 13.64
C GLN A 283 1.55 15.20 14.28
N SER A 284 2.73 15.72 13.97
CA SER A 284 3.20 17.01 14.48
C SER A 284 2.51 18.20 13.79
N ASP A 285 2.50 19.35 14.48
CA ASP A 285 2.00 20.59 13.92
C ASP A 285 2.79 21.02 12.67
N GLU A 286 4.08 20.71 12.60
CA GLU A 286 4.93 20.96 11.45
C GLU A 286 4.45 20.18 10.21
N VAL A 287 4.05 18.92 10.36
CA VAL A 287 3.50 18.11 9.26
C VAL A 287 2.14 18.67 8.82
N LYS A 288 1.26 19.01 9.76
CA LYS A 288 -0.03 19.62 9.44
C LYS A 288 0.14 20.89 8.63
N GLN A 289 1.01 21.80 9.09
CA GLN A 289 1.28 23.06 8.40
C GLN A 289 1.87 22.83 7.00
N TYR A 290 2.79 21.86 6.86
CA TYR A 290 3.38 21.53 5.57
C TYR A 290 2.31 21.03 4.58
N ILE A 291 1.40 20.15 5.01
CA ILE A 291 0.30 19.63 4.18
C ILE A 291 -0.59 20.79 3.71
N GLU A 292 -1.01 21.66 4.63
CA GLU A 292 -1.90 22.80 4.32
C GLU A 292 -1.24 23.78 3.34
N ASP A 293 0.02 24.14 3.56
CA ASP A 293 0.76 25.12 2.74
C ASP A 293 1.12 24.56 1.35
N THR A 294 1.46 23.27 1.27
CA THR A 294 1.95 22.66 0.04
C THR A 294 0.81 22.25 -0.88
N TYR A 295 -0.19 21.54 -0.34
CA TYR A 295 -1.20 20.87 -1.16
C TYR A 295 -2.52 21.62 -1.27
N LYS A 296 -2.76 22.65 -0.44
CA LYS A 296 -3.88 23.61 -0.55
C LYS A 296 -5.26 22.94 -0.73
N GLY A 297 -5.47 21.82 -0.06
CA GLY A 297 -6.72 21.07 -0.06
C GLY A 297 -6.78 19.87 -0.99
N SER A 298 -5.81 19.64 -1.90
CA SER A 298 -5.69 18.39 -2.64
C SER A 298 -5.17 17.23 -1.78
N VAL A 299 -4.53 17.56 -0.66
CA VAL A 299 -4.20 16.67 0.45
C VAL A 299 -4.68 17.35 1.73
N ILE A 300 -5.36 16.61 2.60
CA ILE A 300 -6.01 17.13 3.79
C ILE A 300 -5.43 16.40 5.01
N ALA A 301 -4.90 17.12 5.99
CA ALA A 301 -4.42 16.51 7.22
C ALA A 301 -5.57 15.83 7.97
N SER A 302 -5.36 14.57 8.39
CA SER A 302 -6.34 13.73 9.07
C SER A 302 -5.62 12.91 10.14
N PHE A 303 -5.38 13.53 11.28
CA PHE A 303 -4.68 12.90 12.39
C PHE A 303 -5.67 12.09 13.22
N ILE A 304 -5.57 10.78 13.10
CA ILE A 304 -6.41 9.80 13.78
C ILE A 304 -5.48 8.83 14.51
N GLU A 305 -5.74 8.60 15.81
CA GLU A 305 -5.15 7.49 16.56
C GLU A 305 -6.15 6.32 16.48
N GLU A 306 -5.71 5.11 16.12
CA GLU A 306 -6.53 3.91 16.27
C GLU A 306 -6.56 3.50 17.75
N GLU A 307 -7.78 3.27 18.28
CA GLU A 307 -8.03 2.83 19.66
C GLU A 307 -7.82 1.31 19.83
#